data_c551bbe71c2f88ec022b7884cd93600b
#
_entry.id   c551bbe71c2f88ec022b7884cd93600b
#
_cell.length_a   1.000
_cell.length_b   1.000
_cell.length_c   1.000
_cell.angle_alpha   90.00
_cell.angle_beta   90.00
_cell.angle_gamma   90.00
#
_symmetry.space_group_name_H-M   'P 1'
#
loop_
_entity.id
_entity.type
_entity.pdbx_description
1 polymer ?
#
loop_
_entity_poly.entity_id
_entity_poly.type
_entity_poly.pdbx_seq_one_letter_code
_entity_poly.pdbx_strand_id
1 'polypeptide(L)'
;MKALSLLGVVALLLCGNAQACLLQESENNNNESGANGLLCSGVAVQASIGSRTDQDWFYFDSSATGDITVSLSHDNNDDFDWFLYRASGSYIASGQSSANPETGSYVASPAGPYYVKVTRYSGTGNYQLTVNFSAAAGGGGTEPEPEPENCNYGNRPTKPGGLSATLLGSANDVCVSLTNPALLLMGGGADVDAAFANRINPHIQGGNVVVLRTSGTAAYNDYLQGLTNAASVETLIVNTRTKANSDYVDWAIRSAEFVFIAGGDQSDYLNQWQGTKVQDALMHVYNKGGAVGGTSAGNHVLGEFIYDPDGVLGAISSEAVTDFCHETVNISSNFLGLSLLNGIITDTHFKQRDRMGRSAVFQARLGSSGRVVAVSEATSLFITADGNGVVDGSHEVYVLRADSQTQYQQTSCGQPVIINNLLRYKLLPGQSYNLLNNSTAVSPIRLSINGNNSNFYNPTIPY
;
A
#
# COMPACT_ATOMS: atom_id res chain seq x y z
N MET A 1 -41.69 21.31 -53.91
CA MET A 1 -40.38 21.72 -53.39
C MET A 1 -40.28 21.22 -51.97
N LYS A 2 -39.59 20.09 -51.74
CA LYS A 2 -39.37 19.49 -50.40
C LYS A 2 -37.94 19.77 -50.01
N ALA A 3 -37.75 20.50 -48.90
CA ALA A 3 -36.45 20.72 -48.30
C ALA A 3 -36.08 19.53 -47.44
N LEU A 4 -34.94 18.92 -47.74
CA LEU A 4 -34.32 17.88 -46.91
C LEU A 4 -33.45 18.54 -45.84
N SER A 5 -33.75 18.32 -44.57
CA SER A 5 -32.90 18.72 -43.45
C SER A 5 -31.90 17.60 -43.18
N LEU A 6 -30.61 17.90 -43.34
CA LEU A 6 -29.51 17.05 -42.95
C LEU A 6 -29.28 17.24 -41.43
N LEU A 7 -29.52 16.19 -40.64
CA LEU A 7 -29.04 16.15 -39.25
C LEU A 7 -27.58 15.66 -39.29
N GLY A 8 -26.67 16.57 -38.97
CA GLY A 8 -25.26 16.23 -38.73
C GLY A 8 -25.11 15.64 -37.34
N VAL A 9 -24.72 14.37 -37.29
CA VAL A 9 -24.25 13.72 -36.05
C VAL A 9 -22.83 14.21 -35.80
N VAL A 10 -22.66 15.03 -34.77
CA VAL A 10 -21.33 15.40 -34.24
C VAL A 10 -20.87 14.24 -33.35
N ALA A 11 -19.98 13.41 -33.88
CA ALA A 11 -19.24 12.45 -33.05
C ALA A 11 -18.22 13.23 -32.19
N LEU A 12 -18.47 13.33 -30.89
CA LEU A 12 -17.45 13.78 -29.93
C LEU A 12 -16.37 12.68 -29.87
N LEU A 13 -15.25 12.92 -30.55
CA LEU A 13 -14.01 12.19 -30.28
C LEU A 13 -13.50 12.64 -28.91
N LEU A 14 -13.66 11.78 -27.91
CA LEU A 14 -12.90 11.86 -26.66
C LEU A 14 -11.47 11.47 -26.99
N CYS A 15 -10.62 12.45 -27.36
CA CYS A 15 -9.19 12.29 -27.33
C CYS A 15 -8.78 12.17 -25.85
N GLY A 16 -8.54 10.96 -25.37
CA GLY A 16 -7.75 10.74 -24.18
C GLY A 16 -6.38 11.40 -24.40
N ASN A 17 -6.00 12.36 -23.57
CA ASN A 17 -4.68 12.97 -23.60
C ASN A 17 -3.65 11.89 -23.25
N ALA A 18 -3.04 11.27 -24.26
CA ALA A 18 -1.79 10.55 -24.08
C ALA A 18 -0.75 11.61 -23.66
N GLN A 19 -0.32 11.60 -22.41
CA GLN A 19 0.70 12.50 -21.92
C GLN A 19 2.01 12.18 -22.66
N ALA A 20 2.55 13.16 -23.34
CA ALA A 20 3.80 12.98 -24.11
C ALA A 20 4.97 12.76 -23.15
N CYS A 21 5.89 11.84 -23.52
CA CYS A 21 7.11 11.61 -22.78
C CYS A 21 7.95 12.88 -22.69
N LEU A 22 8.58 13.11 -21.55
CA LEU A 22 9.55 14.17 -21.40
C LEU A 22 10.80 13.87 -22.24
N LEU A 23 11.19 14.79 -23.12
CA LEU A 23 12.41 14.68 -23.94
C LEU A 23 13.50 15.68 -23.53
N GLN A 24 13.10 16.75 -22.90
CA GLN A 24 13.98 17.82 -22.42
C GLN A 24 13.45 18.38 -21.10
N GLU A 25 14.35 18.65 -20.19
CA GLU A 25 13.99 19.28 -18.92
C GLU A 25 13.49 20.72 -19.11
N SER A 26 12.83 21.23 -18.10
CA SER A 26 12.55 22.65 -17.93
C SER A 26 12.83 23.07 -16.50
N GLU A 27 13.56 24.18 -16.35
CA GLU A 27 13.84 24.79 -15.05
C GLU A 27 12.57 25.43 -14.44
N ASN A 28 12.39 25.40 -13.21
CA ASN A 28 12.76 25.16 -11.88
C ASN A 28 12.32 23.79 -11.35
N ASN A 29 13.06 22.76 -11.56
CA ASN A 29 12.82 21.40 -11.10
C ASN A 29 13.74 21.02 -9.90
N ASN A 30 14.21 21.97 -9.15
CA ASN A 30 15.17 21.85 -8.05
C ASN A 30 14.65 21.14 -6.79
N ASN A 31 13.43 20.65 -6.79
CA ASN A 31 12.81 19.92 -5.68
C ASN A 31 11.71 18.97 -6.16
N GLU A 32 11.30 18.06 -5.31
CA GLU A 32 10.30 17.04 -5.60
C GLU A 32 8.95 17.62 -6.10
N SER A 33 8.51 18.75 -5.55
CA SER A 33 7.25 19.38 -5.96
C SER A 33 7.30 20.07 -7.32
N GLY A 34 8.51 20.38 -7.80
CA GLY A 34 8.77 20.94 -9.11
C GLY A 34 9.31 19.92 -10.12
N ALA A 35 9.34 18.64 -9.75
CA ALA A 35 9.90 17.60 -10.59
C ALA A 35 9.33 17.58 -12.01
N ASN A 36 10.20 17.50 -12.99
CA ASN A 36 9.81 17.36 -14.38
C ASN A 36 9.28 15.95 -14.65
N GLY A 37 8.18 15.82 -15.29
CA GLY A 37 7.56 14.54 -15.63
C GLY A 37 6.78 14.62 -16.93
N LEU A 38 6.34 13.54 -17.47
CA LEU A 38 6.50 12.12 -17.12
C LEU A 38 7.72 11.53 -17.85
N LEU A 39 8.65 10.88 -17.15
CA LEU A 39 9.65 10.07 -17.84
C LEU A 39 8.96 8.82 -18.40
N CYS A 40 9.31 8.44 -19.63
CA CYS A 40 8.91 7.16 -20.22
C CYS A 40 10.07 6.17 -20.18
N SER A 41 9.76 4.90 -19.92
CA SER A 41 10.77 3.85 -19.82
C SER A 41 11.60 3.76 -21.10
N GLY A 42 12.92 3.79 -20.95
CA GLY A 42 13.88 3.70 -22.04
C GLY A 42 14.01 4.95 -22.92
N VAL A 43 13.28 6.02 -22.63
CA VAL A 43 13.38 7.28 -23.38
C VAL A 43 14.38 8.20 -22.68
N ALA A 44 15.37 8.66 -23.44
CA ALA A 44 16.40 9.56 -22.93
C ALA A 44 15.89 11.00 -22.82
N VAL A 45 16.15 11.65 -21.69
CA VAL A 45 15.89 13.06 -21.43
C VAL A 45 17.20 13.83 -21.51
N GLN A 46 17.18 14.96 -22.23
CA GLN A 46 18.29 15.92 -22.26
C GLN A 46 18.07 16.94 -21.15
N ALA A 47 19.12 17.18 -20.37
CA ALA A 47 19.04 18.07 -19.23
C ALA A 47 20.40 18.74 -18.96
N SER A 48 20.46 19.67 -18.00
CA SER A 48 21.69 20.39 -17.70
C SER A 48 21.78 20.83 -16.24
N ILE A 49 22.92 20.69 -15.64
CA ILE A 49 23.26 21.31 -14.35
C ILE A 49 23.91 22.66 -14.61
N GLY A 50 23.17 23.73 -14.33
CA GLY A 50 23.60 25.12 -14.62
C GLY A 50 24.42 25.77 -13.53
N SER A 51 24.36 25.30 -12.28
CA SER A 51 25.04 25.91 -11.14
C SER A 51 25.40 24.90 -10.04
N ARG A 52 26.12 25.36 -9.02
CA ARG A 52 26.50 24.52 -7.87
C ARG A 52 25.32 24.11 -6.99
N THR A 53 24.21 24.84 -7.01
CA THR A 53 23.03 24.61 -6.20
C THR A 53 21.89 23.99 -6.99
N ASP A 54 22.13 23.72 -8.26
CA ASP A 54 21.20 23.12 -9.18
C ASP A 54 21.01 21.64 -8.89
N GLN A 55 19.76 21.18 -8.91
CA GLN A 55 19.37 19.81 -8.68
C GLN A 55 18.14 19.54 -9.53
N ASP A 56 18.22 18.56 -10.40
CA ASP A 56 17.14 18.24 -11.31
C ASP A 56 16.34 17.05 -10.77
N TRP A 57 15.06 17.27 -10.55
CA TRP A 57 14.15 16.24 -10.14
C TRP A 57 13.25 15.84 -11.30
N PHE A 58 13.13 14.54 -11.49
CA PHE A 58 12.30 13.91 -12.52
C PHE A 58 11.34 12.93 -11.89
N TYR A 59 10.16 12.82 -12.49
CA TYR A 59 9.09 11.94 -12.04
C TYR A 59 8.77 10.88 -13.09
N PHE A 60 8.53 9.65 -12.65
CA PHE A 60 7.96 8.58 -13.46
C PHE A 60 7.05 7.67 -12.64
N ASP A 61 6.18 6.94 -13.32
CA ASP A 61 5.28 5.97 -12.72
C ASP A 61 5.55 4.58 -13.32
N SER A 62 6.01 3.66 -12.50
CA SER A 62 6.19 2.26 -12.90
C SER A 62 4.87 1.54 -12.77
N SER A 63 4.29 1.10 -13.88
CA SER A 63 2.97 0.47 -13.89
C SER A 63 2.95 -0.97 -13.38
N ALA A 64 4.11 -1.60 -13.22
CA ALA A 64 4.24 -2.97 -12.70
C ALA A 64 5.51 -3.11 -11.86
N THR A 65 5.53 -4.10 -10.99
CA THR A 65 6.76 -4.51 -10.28
C THR A 65 7.80 -4.99 -11.28
N GLY A 66 9.03 -4.52 -11.13
CA GLY A 66 10.14 -4.88 -12.02
C GLY A 66 11.41 -4.13 -11.65
N ASP A 67 12.45 -4.35 -12.43
CA ASP A 67 13.72 -3.68 -12.21
C ASP A 67 13.65 -2.24 -12.72
N ILE A 68 14.14 -1.30 -11.91
CA ILE A 68 14.41 0.06 -12.35
C ILE A 68 15.91 0.16 -12.60
N THR A 69 16.30 0.56 -13.81
CA THR A 69 17.70 0.87 -14.12
C THR A 69 17.84 2.33 -14.50
N VAL A 70 18.84 2.98 -13.95
CA VAL A 70 19.18 4.37 -14.25
C VAL A 70 20.51 4.41 -14.97
N SER A 71 20.59 5.22 -16.03
CA SER A 71 21.82 5.52 -16.74
C SER A 71 21.93 7.03 -16.95
N LEU A 72 23.01 7.62 -16.43
CA LEU A 72 23.31 9.03 -16.50
C LEU A 72 24.63 9.21 -17.27
N SER A 73 24.60 9.88 -18.40
CA SER A 73 25.79 10.24 -19.17
C SER A 73 25.94 11.74 -19.25
N HIS A 74 27.16 12.24 -19.14
CA HIS A 74 27.51 13.65 -19.10
C HIS A 74 28.82 13.92 -19.88
N ASP A 75 29.20 15.15 -20.04
CA ASP A 75 30.47 15.51 -20.69
C ASP A 75 31.68 15.04 -19.86
N ASN A 76 32.79 14.69 -20.54
CA ASN A 76 33.95 14.04 -19.90
C ASN A 76 34.64 14.82 -18.78
N ASN A 77 34.30 16.09 -18.61
CA ASN A 77 34.89 16.94 -17.56
C ASN A 77 33.95 17.19 -16.38
N ASP A 78 32.76 16.65 -16.45
CA ASP A 78 31.73 16.77 -15.44
C ASP A 78 31.60 15.45 -14.65
N ASP A 79 31.03 15.53 -13.47
CA ASP A 79 30.76 14.39 -12.62
C ASP A 79 29.41 14.65 -11.91
N PHE A 80 28.39 13.94 -12.33
CA PHE A 80 27.03 14.09 -11.87
C PHE A 80 26.53 12.78 -11.29
N ASP A 81 25.93 12.86 -10.11
CA ASP A 81 25.38 11.73 -9.36
C ASP A 81 23.85 11.65 -9.55
N TRP A 82 23.31 10.45 -9.54
CA TRP A 82 21.87 10.27 -9.51
C TRP A 82 21.40 9.53 -8.22
N PHE A 83 20.19 9.87 -7.79
CA PHE A 83 19.53 9.32 -6.61
C PHE A 83 18.09 8.94 -6.94
N LEU A 84 17.70 7.72 -6.61
CA LEU A 84 16.34 7.20 -6.81
C LEU A 84 15.57 7.24 -5.50
N TYR A 85 14.34 7.77 -5.56
CA TYR A 85 13.42 7.86 -4.42
C TYR A 85 12.06 7.30 -4.79
N ARG A 86 11.32 6.80 -3.80
CA ARG A 86 9.87 6.61 -3.89
C ARG A 86 9.17 7.95 -3.73
N ALA A 87 7.93 8.05 -4.19
CA ALA A 87 7.10 9.24 -3.97
C ALA A 87 6.79 9.54 -2.49
N SER A 88 7.05 8.60 -1.60
CA SER A 88 7.05 8.82 -0.15
C SER A 88 8.27 9.60 0.38
N GLY A 89 9.21 9.99 -0.50
CA GLY A 89 10.48 10.62 -0.12
C GLY A 89 11.56 9.64 0.34
N SER A 90 11.29 8.33 0.34
CA SER A 90 12.27 7.33 0.78
C SER A 90 13.34 7.12 -0.27
N TYR A 91 14.60 7.34 0.10
CA TYR A 91 15.78 7.00 -0.70
C TYR A 91 15.89 5.49 -0.92
N ILE A 92 16.23 5.08 -2.15
CA ILE A 92 16.24 3.66 -2.56
C ILE A 92 17.60 3.23 -3.10
N ALA A 93 18.15 3.99 -4.04
CA ALA A 93 19.39 3.66 -4.73
C ALA A 93 20.08 4.92 -5.26
N SER A 94 21.35 4.85 -5.59
CA SER A 94 22.11 5.91 -6.24
C SER A 94 23.26 5.36 -7.07
N GLY A 95 23.72 6.17 -8.02
CA GLY A 95 25.04 6.12 -8.58
C GLY A 95 25.82 7.35 -8.10
N GLN A 96 27.02 7.15 -7.61
CA GLN A 96 27.88 8.20 -7.04
C GLN A 96 29.35 7.89 -7.32
N SER A 97 29.64 7.50 -8.54
CA SER A 97 31.00 7.20 -8.99
C SER A 97 31.40 8.13 -10.14
N SER A 98 32.65 8.17 -10.48
CA SER A 98 33.15 8.92 -11.65
C SER A 98 32.97 8.17 -12.98
N ALA A 99 32.13 7.16 -13.04
CA ALA A 99 31.84 6.41 -14.27
C ALA A 99 30.96 7.22 -15.22
N ASN A 100 31.21 7.13 -16.52
CA ASN A 100 30.39 7.77 -17.54
C ASN A 100 30.13 6.80 -18.71
N PRO A 101 28.90 6.30 -18.94
CA PRO A 101 27.70 6.60 -18.15
C PRO A 101 27.75 6.00 -16.74
N GLU A 102 27.19 6.72 -15.76
CA GLU A 102 26.98 6.19 -14.44
C GLU A 102 25.67 5.39 -14.42
N THR A 103 25.79 4.10 -14.14
CA THR A 103 24.67 3.17 -14.21
C THR A 103 24.41 2.49 -12.87
N GLY A 104 23.15 2.18 -12.60
CA GLY A 104 22.78 1.37 -11.45
C GLY A 104 21.36 0.82 -11.59
N SER A 105 21.02 -0.10 -10.70
CA SER A 105 19.71 -0.75 -10.72
C SER A 105 19.14 -0.94 -9.33
N TYR A 106 17.82 -0.93 -9.25
CA TYR A 106 17.05 -1.35 -8.09
C TYR A 106 16.12 -2.47 -8.54
N VAL A 107 16.38 -3.67 -8.05
CA VAL A 107 15.70 -4.90 -8.48
C VAL A 107 14.36 -5.06 -7.78
N ALA A 108 13.39 -5.67 -8.49
CA ALA A 108 12.05 -5.99 -7.98
C ALA A 108 11.32 -4.77 -7.37
N SER A 109 11.50 -3.59 -7.97
CA SER A 109 10.83 -2.36 -7.55
C SER A 109 9.32 -2.53 -7.67
N PRO A 110 8.53 -2.25 -6.60
CA PRO A 110 7.08 -2.26 -6.70
C PRO A 110 6.56 -1.28 -7.75
N ALA A 111 5.36 -1.55 -8.31
CA ALA A 111 4.65 -0.58 -9.11
C ALA A 111 4.36 0.70 -8.32
N GLY A 112 4.33 1.85 -8.98
CA GLY A 112 3.99 3.14 -8.40
C GLY A 112 4.92 4.27 -8.81
N PRO A 113 4.71 5.45 -8.23
CA PRO A 113 5.44 6.65 -8.55
C PRO A 113 6.83 6.69 -7.89
N TYR A 114 7.79 7.18 -8.68
CA TYR A 114 9.20 7.34 -8.30
C TYR A 114 9.73 8.70 -8.75
N TYR A 115 10.79 9.13 -8.06
CA TYR A 115 11.57 10.28 -8.45
C TYR A 115 13.03 9.90 -8.68
N VAL A 116 13.66 10.49 -9.71
CA VAL A 116 15.10 10.50 -9.88
C VAL A 116 15.57 11.92 -9.68
N LYS A 117 16.55 12.10 -8.80
CA LYS A 117 17.25 13.36 -8.61
C LYS A 117 18.64 13.25 -9.21
N VAL A 118 19.03 14.22 -10.03
CA VAL A 118 20.40 14.39 -10.50
C VAL A 118 21.03 15.55 -9.75
N THR A 119 22.26 15.37 -9.29
CA THR A 119 23.04 16.39 -8.59
C THR A 119 24.45 16.42 -9.12
N ARG A 120 25.10 17.53 -8.89
CA ARG A 120 26.48 17.75 -9.24
C ARG A 120 27.45 17.29 -8.15
N TYR A 121 28.41 16.45 -8.46
CA TYR A 121 29.64 16.30 -7.69
C TYR A 121 30.68 17.35 -8.16
N SER A 122 30.96 17.42 -9.46
CA SER A 122 31.82 18.46 -10.05
C SER A 122 31.38 18.86 -11.46
N GLY A 123 31.86 20.00 -11.95
CA GLY A 123 31.50 20.49 -13.28
C GLY A 123 30.12 21.19 -13.37
N THR A 124 29.77 21.67 -14.54
CA THR A 124 28.43 22.16 -14.94
C THR A 124 28.31 21.95 -16.44
N GLY A 125 27.20 21.42 -16.90
CA GLY A 125 27.04 21.09 -18.31
C GLY A 125 25.81 20.27 -18.59
N ASN A 126 25.71 19.79 -19.82
CA ASN A 126 24.60 18.96 -20.26
C ASN A 126 24.81 17.50 -19.85
N TYR A 127 23.69 16.82 -19.64
CA TYR A 127 23.66 15.39 -19.41
C TYR A 127 22.47 14.74 -20.09
N GLN A 128 22.50 13.43 -20.17
CA GLN A 128 21.40 12.61 -20.66
C GLN A 128 21.03 11.59 -19.57
N LEU A 129 19.77 11.61 -19.16
CA LEU A 129 19.20 10.66 -18.21
C LEU A 129 18.30 9.67 -18.93
N THR A 130 18.53 8.38 -18.73
CA THR A 130 17.64 7.31 -19.18
C THR A 130 17.25 6.45 -17.98
N VAL A 131 15.96 6.24 -17.80
CA VAL A 131 15.41 5.35 -16.77
C VAL A 131 14.61 4.26 -17.46
N ASN A 132 14.98 2.99 -17.23
CA ASN A 132 14.16 1.87 -17.66
C ASN A 132 13.38 1.33 -16.46
N PHE A 133 12.12 1.13 -16.65
CA PHE A 133 11.19 0.60 -15.66
C PHE A 133 10.03 -0.10 -16.35
N SER A 134 9.25 -0.85 -15.62
CA SER A 134 8.07 -1.51 -16.18
C SER A 134 7.00 -0.47 -16.51
N ALA A 135 6.88 -0.13 -17.79
CA ALA A 135 5.88 0.81 -18.30
C ALA A 135 4.69 0.06 -18.92
N ALA A 136 3.49 0.64 -18.81
CA ALA A 136 2.36 0.15 -19.56
C ALA A 136 2.65 0.29 -21.07
N ALA A 137 2.50 -0.79 -21.83
CA ALA A 137 2.75 -0.78 -23.26
C ALA A 137 1.86 0.26 -23.95
N GLY A 138 2.47 1.30 -24.49
CA GLY A 138 1.80 2.28 -25.37
C GLY A 138 1.36 1.61 -26.67
N GLY A 139 0.08 1.70 -26.98
CA GLY A 139 -0.62 0.94 -28.00
C GLY A 139 -0.08 1.04 -29.43
N GLY A 140 -0.07 -0.08 -30.10
CA GLY A 140 0.08 -0.23 -31.53
C GLY A 140 0.43 -1.65 -31.94
N GLY A 141 -0.56 -2.50 -32.17
CA GLY A 141 -0.40 -3.81 -32.78
C GLY A 141 -1.21 -4.88 -32.04
N THR A 142 -2.28 -5.34 -32.67
CA THR A 142 -3.07 -6.48 -32.23
C THR A 142 -2.26 -7.77 -32.34
N GLU A 143 -1.53 -8.07 -31.24
CA GLU A 143 -1.17 -9.45 -30.91
C GLU A 143 -2.19 -9.92 -29.87
N PRO A 144 -2.71 -11.16 -29.93
CA PRO A 144 -3.65 -11.64 -28.93
C PRO A 144 -3.01 -11.46 -27.57
N GLU A 145 -3.75 -10.79 -26.67
CA GLU A 145 -3.38 -10.61 -25.28
C GLU A 145 -2.94 -11.96 -24.72
N PRO A 146 -1.68 -12.12 -24.24
CA PRO A 146 -1.28 -13.36 -23.60
C PRO A 146 -2.31 -13.60 -22.49
N GLU A 147 -2.93 -14.77 -22.50
CA GLU A 147 -3.76 -15.21 -21.38
C GLU A 147 -2.95 -14.93 -20.11
N PRO A 148 -3.56 -14.35 -19.07
CA PRO A 148 -2.83 -13.99 -17.85
C PRO A 148 -2.07 -15.23 -17.37
N GLU A 149 -0.74 -15.14 -17.30
CA GLU A 149 0.14 -16.21 -16.81
C GLU A 149 -0.10 -16.52 -15.31
N ASN A 150 -1.27 -16.20 -14.81
CA ASN A 150 -1.64 -16.20 -13.41
C ASN A 150 -1.80 -17.60 -12.81
N CYS A 151 -1.58 -18.64 -13.60
CA CYS A 151 -1.98 -19.98 -13.20
C CYS A 151 -0.94 -21.07 -13.43
N ASN A 152 0.29 -20.77 -13.76
CA ASN A 152 1.32 -21.80 -13.91
C ASN A 152 2.41 -21.66 -12.83
N TYR A 153 2.05 -22.03 -11.61
CA TYR A 153 3.00 -22.05 -10.49
C TYR A 153 3.84 -23.34 -10.45
N GLY A 154 3.68 -24.22 -11.45
CA GLY A 154 4.35 -25.53 -11.48
C GLY A 154 3.83 -26.48 -10.40
N ASN A 155 4.56 -27.56 -10.20
CA ASN A 155 4.22 -28.55 -9.18
C ASN A 155 4.43 -27.98 -7.76
N ARG A 156 3.51 -28.30 -6.85
CA ARG A 156 3.63 -27.95 -5.45
C ARG A 156 4.97 -28.48 -4.87
N PRO A 157 5.81 -27.64 -4.30
CA PRO A 157 7.07 -28.07 -3.71
C PRO A 157 6.87 -28.99 -2.52
N THR A 158 7.89 -29.79 -2.19
CA THR A 158 7.87 -30.62 -0.98
C THR A 158 7.88 -29.74 0.26
N LYS A 159 6.97 -30.04 1.20
CA LYS A 159 6.89 -29.32 2.47
C LYS A 159 8.17 -29.52 3.29
N PRO A 160 8.87 -28.45 3.69
CA PRO A 160 10.09 -28.57 4.48
C PRO A 160 9.80 -29.12 5.89
N GLY A 161 10.75 -29.85 6.45
CA GLY A 161 10.68 -30.33 7.82
C GLY A 161 10.50 -29.18 8.81
N GLY A 162 9.66 -29.37 9.83
CA GLY A 162 9.39 -28.36 10.85
C GLY A 162 8.43 -27.23 10.46
N LEU A 163 7.96 -27.18 9.20
CA LEU A 163 6.87 -26.29 8.81
C LEU A 163 5.53 -26.94 9.22
N SER A 164 4.75 -26.23 10.03
CA SER A 164 3.35 -26.58 10.27
C SER A 164 2.49 -26.00 9.15
N ALA A 165 1.98 -26.86 8.30
CA ALA A 165 1.07 -26.55 7.22
C ALA A 165 -0.06 -27.56 7.26
N THR A 166 -1.30 -27.07 7.36
CA THR A 166 -2.51 -27.87 7.42
C THR A 166 -3.42 -27.50 6.26
N LEU A 167 -3.64 -28.43 5.36
CA LEU A 167 -4.47 -28.28 4.17
C LEU A 167 -5.82 -28.95 4.38
N LEU A 168 -6.87 -28.27 4.01
CA LEU A 168 -8.22 -28.80 3.81
C LEU A 168 -8.60 -28.61 2.34
N GLY A 169 -9.15 -29.65 1.70
CA GLY A 169 -9.54 -29.60 0.29
C GLY A 169 -8.44 -30.06 -0.67
N SER A 170 -8.42 -29.51 -1.88
CA SER A 170 -7.51 -29.90 -2.96
C SER A 170 -6.06 -29.51 -2.69
N ALA A 171 -5.12 -30.41 -2.97
CA ALA A 171 -3.70 -30.09 -2.97
C ALA A 171 -3.24 -29.46 -4.31
N ASN A 172 -4.07 -29.54 -5.33
CA ASN A 172 -3.79 -28.96 -6.63
C ASN A 172 -4.25 -27.50 -6.63
N ASP A 173 -3.51 -26.68 -7.32
CA ASP A 173 -3.92 -25.33 -7.62
C ASP A 173 -5.18 -25.33 -8.49
N VAL A 174 -6.15 -24.51 -8.10
CA VAL A 174 -7.34 -24.21 -8.89
C VAL A 174 -7.15 -22.82 -9.48
N CYS A 175 -6.65 -22.82 -10.69
CA CYS A 175 -6.39 -21.57 -11.40
C CYS A 175 -7.68 -20.75 -11.61
N VAL A 176 -7.76 -19.57 -11.00
CA VAL A 176 -8.81 -18.60 -11.25
C VAL A 176 -8.16 -17.31 -11.76
N SER A 177 -8.56 -16.88 -12.96
CA SER A 177 -8.11 -15.59 -13.48
C SER A 177 -8.85 -14.45 -12.81
N LEU A 178 -8.14 -13.74 -11.93
CA LEU A 178 -8.61 -12.53 -11.25
C LEU A 178 -7.91 -11.31 -11.84
N THR A 179 -8.62 -10.19 -11.96
CA THR A 179 -8.10 -8.97 -12.59
C THR A 179 -8.13 -7.74 -11.68
N ASN A 180 -8.89 -7.79 -10.60
CA ASN A 180 -9.15 -6.63 -9.74
C ASN A 180 -8.83 -6.98 -8.30
N PRO A 181 -7.78 -6.43 -7.70
CA PRO A 181 -7.44 -6.73 -6.33
C PRO A 181 -8.51 -6.26 -5.34
N ALA A 182 -8.59 -6.95 -4.21
CA ALA A 182 -9.42 -6.53 -3.10
C ALA A 182 -8.68 -6.64 -1.77
N LEU A 183 -9.13 -5.86 -0.77
CA LEU A 183 -8.61 -5.93 0.58
C LEU A 183 -9.74 -6.18 1.58
N LEU A 184 -9.44 -6.93 2.63
CA LEU A 184 -10.36 -7.18 3.74
C LEU A 184 -9.69 -6.79 5.06
N LEU A 185 -10.09 -5.66 5.63
CA LEU A 185 -9.60 -5.17 6.91
C LEU A 185 -10.59 -5.53 8.02
N MET A 186 -10.19 -6.38 8.98
CA MET A 186 -11.02 -6.75 10.13
C MET A 186 -10.46 -6.22 11.45
N GLY A 187 -11.36 -5.80 12.33
CA GLY A 187 -11.02 -5.16 13.60
C GLY A 187 -10.58 -6.09 14.72
N GLY A 188 -10.66 -7.39 14.51
CA GLY A 188 -10.43 -8.38 15.59
C GLY A 188 -11.67 -8.65 16.43
N GLY A 189 -11.54 -9.44 17.51
CA GLY A 189 -12.66 -9.99 18.23
C GLY A 189 -13.30 -11.13 17.45
N ALA A 190 -14.63 -11.14 17.32
CA ALA A 190 -15.32 -12.08 16.46
C ALA A 190 -15.09 -11.76 14.98
N ASP A 191 -14.95 -12.78 14.16
CA ASP A 191 -14.86 -12.63 12.72
C ASP A 191 -16.23 -12.23 12.11
N VAL A 192 -16.21 -11.71 10.88
CA VAL A 192 -17.41 -11.22 10.18
C VAL A 192 -17.76 -12.19 9.05
N ASP A 193 -18.66 -13.13 9.32
CA ASP A 193 -19.11 -14.15 8.36
C ASP A 193 -19.55 -13.54 7.04
N ALA A 194 -20.32 -12.43 7.11
CA ALA A 194 -20.85 -11.75 5.93
C ALA A 194 -19.73 -11.23 5.01
N ALA A 195 -18.58 -10.83 5.55
CA ALA A 195 -17.44 -10.38 4.75
C ALA A 195 -16.82 -11.54 3.96
N PHE A 196 -16.72 -12.72 4.55
CA PHE A 196 -16.24 -13.90 3.84
C PHE A 196 -17.28 -14.43 2.83
N ALA A 197 -18.52 -14.59 3.26
CA ALA A 197 -19.56 -15.19 2.42
C ALA A 197 -20.04 -14.27 1.27
N ASN A 198 -20.15 -12.96 1.53
CA ASN A 198 -20.76 -12.03 0.57
C ASN A 198 -19.73 -11.20 -0.20
N ARG A 199 -18.46 -11.13 0.26
CA ARG A 199 -17.40 -10.34 -0.38
C ARG A 199 -16.30 -11.23 -0.93
N ILE A 200 -15.66 -12.05 -0.08
CA ILE A 200 -14.54 -12.91 -0.50
C ILE A 200 -15.02 -14.04 -1.41
N ASN A 201 -16.08 -14.76 -1.04
CA ASN A 201 -16.61 -15.88 -1.82
C ASN A 201 -16.84 -15.52 -3.31
N PRO A 202 -17.62 -14.47 -3.66
CA PRO A 202 -17.80 -14.11 -5.06
C PRO A 202 -16.51 -13.60 -5.71
N HIS A 203 -15.57 -13.02 -4.95
CA HIS A 203 -14.32 -12.51 -5.47
C HIS A 203 -13.37 -13.64 -5.92
N ILE A 204 -13.20 -14.67 -5.09
CA ILE A 204 -12.24 -15.77 -5.36
C ILE A 204 -12.79 -16.85 -6.31
N GLN A 205 -14.08 -16.89 -6.59
CA GLN A 205 -14.72 -17.77 -7.57
C GLN A 205 -14.39 -19.27 -7.37
N GLY A 206 -14.28 -19.70 -6.11
CA GLY A 206 -13.96 -21.10 -5.78
C GLY A 206 -12.45 -21.42 -5.79
N GLY A 207 -11.60 -20.43 -5.89
CA GLY A 207 -10.13 -20.57 -5.82
C GLY A 207 -9.60 -21.03 -4.48
N ASN A 208 -8.29 -20.94 -4.29
CA ASN A 208 -7.61 -21.41 -3.09
C ASN A 208 -7.46 -20.28 -2.04
N VAL A 209 -7.50 -20.65 -0.77
CA VAL A 209 -7.31 -19.73 0.36
C VAL A 209 -6.10 -20.15 1.19
N VAL A 210 -5.27 -19.18 1.55
CA VAL A 210 -4.17 -19.37 2.50
C VAL A 210 -4.40 -18.52 3.75
N VAL A 211 -4.25 -19.13 4.92
CA VAL A 211 -4.22 -18.45 6.22
C VAL A 211 -2.80 -18.39 6.73
N LEU A 212 -2.29 -17.16 6.94
CA LEU A 212 -0.93 -16.94 7.47
C LEU A 212 -0.97 -16.58 8.94
N ARG A 213 -0.03 -17.16 9.70
CA ARG A 213 0.17 -16.91 11.14
C ARG A 213 1.63 -17.19 11.52
N THR A 214 2.09 -16.60 12.64
CA THR A 214 3.34 -17.01 13.30
C THR A 214 3.11 -18.01 14.41
N SER A 215 1.89 -18.14 14.92
CA SER A 215 1.51 -19.08 16.00
C SER A 215 0.06 -19.51 15.90
N GLY A 216 -0.36 -20.52 16.67
CA GLY A 216 -1.73 -20.97 16.76
C GLY A 216 -2.02 -22.26 15.98
N THR A 217 -3.24 -22.43 15.49
CA THR A 217 -3.74 -23.67 14.89
C THR A 217 -4.44 -23.39 13.55
N ALA A 218 -4.89 -24.45 12.87
CA ALA A 218 -5.64 -24.38 11.61
C ALA A 218 -7.17 -24.21 11.82
N ALA A 219 -7.58 -23.58 12.90
CA ALA A 219 -9.01 -23.42 13.22
C ALA A 219 -9.82 -22.65 12.16
N TYR A 220 -9.15 -21.89 11.30
CA TYR A 220 -9.78 -21.18 10.20
C TYR A 220 -10.17 -22.07 9.00
N ASN A 221 -9.60 -23.27 8.86
CA ASN A 221 -9.77 -24.05 7.63
C ASN A 221 -11.22 -24.40 7.33
N ASP A 222 -11.89 -25.14 8.23
CA ASP A 222 -13.30 -25.51 8.04
C ASP A 222 -14.21 -24.29 7.96
N TYR A 223 -13.94 -23.30 8.80
CA TYR A 223 -14.71 -22.05 8.87
C TYR A 223 -14.67 -21.27 7.54
N LEU A 224 -13.47 -21.00 7.01
CA LEU A 224 -13.34 -20.28 5.75
C LEU A 224 -13.81 -21.10 4.56
N GLN A 225 -13.53 -22.40 4.51
CA GLN A 225 -14.05 -23.24 3.42
C GLN A 225 -15.57 -23.23 3.37
N GLY A 226 -16.23 -23.31 4.53
CA GLY A 226 -17.70 -23.26 4.62
C GLY A 226 -18.31 -21.94 4.17
N LEU A 227 -17.61 -20.81 4.37
CA LEU A 227 -18.11 -19.48 4.00
C LEU A 227 -17.72 -19.05 2.59
N THR A 228 -16.59 -19.51 2.07
CA THR A 228 -16.05 -19.02 0.79
C THR A 228 -16.19 -20.01 -0.35
N ASN A 229 -16.66 -21.26 -0.08
CA ASN A 229 -16.68 -22.35 -1.05
C ASN A 229 -15.33 -22.57 -1.77
N ALA A 230 -14.22 -22.25 -1.10
CA ALA A 230 -12.88 -22.40 -1.65
C ALA A 230 -12.56 -23.88 -1.96
N ALA A 231 -11.86 -24.14 -3.05
CA ALA A 231 -11.39 -25.49 -3.39
C ALA A 231 -10.43 -26.05 -2.34
N SER A 232 -9.68 -25.16 -1.71
CA SER A 232 -8.84 -25.50 -0.56
C SER A 232 -8.66 -24.33 0.39
N VAL A 233 -8.42 -24.65 1.67
CA VAL A 233 -7.92 -23.69 2.67
C VAL A 233 -6.70 -24.29 3.33
N GLU A 234 -5.59 -23.57 3.28
CA GLU A 234 -4.34 -24.02 3.90
C GLU A 234 -3.85 -23.02 4.95
N THR A 235 -3.72 -23.47 6.20
CA THR A 235 -3.09 -22.68 7.25
C THR A 235 -1.58 -22.96 7.30
N LEU A 236 -0.77 -21.91 7.21
CA LEU A 236 0.69 -21.93 7.30
C LEU A 236 1.16 -21.21 8.58
N ILE A 237 1.92 -21.93 9.45
CA ILE A 237 2.57 -21.35 10.62
C ILE A 237 4.00 -20.97 10.25
N VAL A 238 4.20 -19.71 9.89
CA VAL A 238 5.48 -19.18 9.36
C VAL A 238 6.13 -18.31 10.43
N ASN A 239 6.78 -18.95 11.40
CA ASN A 239 7.35 -18.31 12.59
C ASN A 239 8.89 -18.17 12.57
N THR A 240 9.50 -18.32 11.41
CA THR A 240 10.93 -18.06 11.20
C THR A 240 11.17 -17.55 9.79
N ARG A 241 12.20 -16.72 9.61
CA ARG A 241 12.60 -16.22 8.28
C ARG A 241 12.98 -17.37 7.32
N THR A 242 13.53 -18.46 7.83
CA THR A 242 13.82 -19.66 7.02
C THR A 242 12.55 -20.26 6.43
N LYS A 243 11.47 -20.37 7.22
CA LYS A 243 10.18 -20.84 6.71
C LYS A 243 9.57 -19.83 5.75
N ALA A 244 9.70 -18.53 6.04
CA ALA A 244 9.21 -17.46 5.18
C ALA A 244 9.90 -17.39 3.81
N ASN A 245 11.09 -17.97 3.69
CA ASN A 245 11.85 -18.08 2.44
C ASN A 245 11.74 -19.46 1.77
N SER A 246 10.90 -20.37 2.27
CA SER A 246 10.77 -21.69 1.65
C SER A 246 9.94 -21.64 0.37
N ASP A 247 10.32 -22.43 -0.63
CA ASP A 247 9.60 -22.54 -1.90
C ASP A 247 8.16 -23.05 -1.72
N TYR A 248 7.92 -23.88 -0.70
CA TYR A 248 6.60 -24.37 -0.36
C TYR A 248 5.65 -23.24 0.08
N VAL A 249 6.13 -22.36 0.96
CA VAL A 249 5.33 -21.21 1.45
C VAL A 249 5.12 -20.21 0.35
N ASP A 250 6.13 -19.90 -0.44
CA ASP A 250 6.05 -19.02 -1.61
C ASP A 250 5.02 -19.55 -2.61
N TRP A 251 5.11 -20.82 -2.99
CA TRP A 251 4.17 -21.45 -3.91
C TRP A 251 2.74 -21.41 -3.39
N ALA A 252 2.52 -21.80 -2.13
CA ALA A 252 1.18 -21.87 -1.55
C ALA A 252 0.51 -20.50 -1.47
N ILE A 253 1.28 -19.44 -1.17
CA ILE A 253 0.74 -18.07 -1.14
C ILE A 253 0.46 -17.57 -2.56
N ARG A 254 1.41 -17.70 -3.49
CA ARG A 254 1.26 -17.21 -4.87
C ARG A 254 0.09 -17.84 -5.60
N SER A 255 -0.15 -19.12 -5.37
CA SER A 255 -1.27 -19.87 -6.00
C SER A 255 -2.64 -19.56 -5.39
N ALA A 256 -2.70 -18.90 -4.22
CA ALA A 256 -3.98 -18.57 -3.59
C ALA A 256 -4.66 -17.36 -4.25
N GLU A 257 -6.01 -17.37 -4.27
CA GLU A 257 -6.84 -16.23 -4.67
C GLU A 257 -7.19 -15.33 -3.50
N PHE A 258 -7.07 -15.84 -2.28
CA PHE A 258 -7.22 -15.06 -1.07
C PHE A 258 -6.18 -15.46 -0.03
N VAL A 259 -5.49 -14.47 0.53
CA VAL A 259 -4.62 -14.68 1.69
C VAL A 259 -5.17 -13.90 2.88
N PHE A 260 -5.40 -14.62 3.97
CA PHE A 260 -5.91 -14.07 5.22
C PHE A 260 -4.85 -14.15 6.32
N ILE A 261 -4.42 -12.99 6.81
CA ILE A 261 -3.46 -12.89 7.90
C ILE A 261 -4.24 -12.87 9.22
N ALA A 262 -4.11 -13.93 9.99
CA ALA A 262 -4.82 -14.07 11.27
C ALA A 262 -4.29 -13.09 12.32
N GLY A 263 -5.01 -12.98 13.43
CA GLY A 263 -4.55 -12.22 14.60
C GLY A 263 -3.33 -12.85 15.28
N GLY A 264 -2.54 -12.04 15.95
CA GLY A 264 -1.31 -12.43 16.61
C GLY A 264 -0.54 -11.21 17.10
N ASP A 265 0.74 -11.12 16.81
CA ASP A 265 1.61 -9.97 17.05
C ASP A 265 2.15 -9.47 15.70
N GLN A 266 1.86 -8.21 15.37
CA GLN A 266 2.32 -7.61 14.11
C GLN A 266 3.84 -7.44 14.06
N SER A 267 4.51 -7.26 15.19
CA SER A 267 5.97 -7.18 15.24
C SER A 267 6.61 -8.53 14.87
N ASP A 268 6.01 -9.65 15.30
CA ASP A 268 6.41 -10.98 14.84
C ASP A 268 6.27 -11.12 13.32
N TYR A 269 5.19 -10.60 12.72
CA TYR A 269 4.97 -10.67 11.29
C TYR A 269 6.03 -9.87 10.53
N LEU A 270 6.32 -8.65 10.96
CA LEU A 270 7.38 -7.84 10.37
C LEU A 270 8.74 -8.51 10.51
N ASN A 271 9.10 -8.96 11.72
CA ASN A 271 10.38 -9.60 12.01
C ASN A 271 10.61 -10.87 11.19
N GLN A 272 9.56 -11.67 10.95
CA GLN A 272 9.70 -12.94 10.26
C GLN A 272 9.48 -12.84 8.74
N TRP A 273 8.65 -11.89 8.24
CA TRP A 273 8.18 -11.91 6.86
C TRP A 273 8.71 -10.75 6.01
N GLN A 274 9.06 -9.60 6.59
CA GLN A 274 9.57 -8.45 5.84
C GLN A 274 10.91 -8.79 5.16
N GLY A 275 11.03 -8.51 3.86
CA GLY A 275 12.21 -8.85 3.05
C GLY A 275 12.38 -10.35 2.83
N THR A 276 11.28 -11.11 2.73
CA THR A 276 11.27 -12.55 2.45
C THR A 276 10.31 -12.88 1.33
N LYS A 277 10.33 -14.14 0.86
CA LYS A 277 9.39 -14.64 -0.15
C LYS A 277 7.91 -14.49 0.26
N VAL A 278 7.58 -14.51 1.56
CA VAL A 278 6.21 -14.23 2.03
C VAL A 278 5.75 -12.84 1.62
N GLN A 279 6.57 -11.81 1.82
CA GLN A 279 6.24 -10.45 1.39
C GLN A 279 6.00 -10.39 -0.12
N ASP A 280 6.92 -10.95 -0.91
CA ASP A 280 6.84 -10.95 -2.38
C ASP A 280 5.59 -11.72 -2.87
N ALA A 281 5.27 -12.84 -2.21
CA ALA A 281 4.12 -13.67 -2.56
C ALA A 281 2.79 -12.98 -2.20
N LEU A 282 2.70 -12.26 -1.06
CA LEU A 282 1.54 -11.44 -0.70
C LEU A 282 1.30 -10.34 -1.74
N MET A 283 2.37 -9.65 -2.16
CA MET A 283 2.28 -8.64 -3.22
C MET A 283 1.87 -9.25 -4.56
N HIS A 284 2.36 -10.47 -4.86
CA HIS A 284 1.94 -11.19 -6.07
C HIS A 284 0.44 -11.49 -6.06
N VAL A 285 -0.12 -11.99 -4.94
CA VAL A 285 -1.57 -12.24 -4.81
C VAL A 285 -2.38 -10.97 -5.06
N TYR A 286 -1.97 -9.85 -4.47
CA TYR A 286 -2.63 -8.58 -4.70
C TYR A 286 -2.53 -8.14 -6.17
N ASN A 287 -1.34 -8.20 -6.76
CA ASN A 287 -1.09 -7.73 -8.13
C ASN A 287 -1.77 -8.60 -9.20
N LYS A 288 -1.96 -9.91 -8.97
CA LYS A 288 -2.72 -10.79 -9.88
C LYS A 288 -4.25 -10.60 -9.80
N GLY A 289 -4.72 -9.67 -8.96
CA GLY A 289 -6.15 -9.42 -8.77
C GLY A 289 -6.79 -10.22 -7.64
N GLY A 290 -6.00 -10.95 -6.86
CA GLY A 290 -6.48 -11.68 -5.68
C GLY A 290 -6.84 -10.75 -4.52
N ALA A 291 -7.37 -11.33 -3.46
CA ALA A 291 -7.67 -10.64 -2.23
C ALA A 291 -6.57 -10.84 -1.17
N VAL A 292 -6.22 -9.79 -0.44
CA VAL A 292 -5.39 -9.86 0.76
C VAL A 292 -6.18 -9.28 1.92
N GLY A 293 -6.23 -9.99 3.03
CA GLY A 293 -6.97 -9.53 4.19
C GLY A 293 -6.32 -9.92 5.50
N GLY A 294 -6.80 -9.33 6.59
CA GLY A 294 -6.30 -9.67 7.91
C GLY A 294 -7.19 -9.17 9.02
N THR A 295 -7.05 -9.79 10.20
CA THR A 295 -7.76 -9.41 11.41
C THR A 295 -6.79 -9.04 12.52
N SER A 296 -7.12 -8.03 13.35
CA SER A 296 -6.28 -7.59 14.47
C SER A 296 -4.85 -7.27 14.02
N ALA A 297 -3.81 -7.93 14.54
CA ALA A 297 -2.43 -7.79 14.10
C ALA A 297 -2.24 -8.02 12.58
N GLY A 298 -2.99 -8.96 12.00
CA GLY A 298 -2.98 -9.21 10.56
C GLY A 298 -3.53 -8.05 9.72
N ASN A 299 -4.46 -7.27 10.25
CA ASN A 299 -4.90 -6.03 9.62
C ASN A 299 -3.85 -4.91 9.77
N HIS A 300 -3.20 -4.80 10.93
CA HIS A 300 -2.16 -3.77 11.14
C HIS A 300 -1.06 -3.83 10.08
N VAL A 301 -0.64 -5.02 9.64
CA VAL A 301 0.46 -5.17 8.67
C VAL A 301 0.05 -4.92 7.22
N LEU A 302 -1.23 -4.64 6.94
CA LEU A 302 -1.70 -4.31 5.59
C LEU A 302 -1.49 -2.84 5.22
N GLY A 303 -1.44 -1.93 6.20
CA GLY A 303 -1.21 -0.50 5.97
C GLY A 303 0.16 -0.22 5.34
N GLU A 304 0.30 0.88 4.61
CA GLU A 304 1.62 1.38 4.21
C GLU A 304 2.47 1.70 5.43
N PHE A 305 1.84 2.32 6.43
CA PHE A 305 2.41 2.54 7.76
C PHE A 305 1.80 1.55 8.74
N ILE A 306 2.63 1.01 9.61
CA ILE A 306 2.26 -0.09 10.49
C ILE A 306 2.55 0.31 11.93
N TYR A 307 1.53 0.26 12.78
CA TYR A 307 1.75 0.38 14.21
C TYR A 307 2.52 -0.86 14.72
N ASP A 308 3.72 -0.65 15.20
CA ASP A 308 4.69 -1.70 15.54
C ASP A 308 5.27 -1.46 16.96
N PRO A 309 4.64 -2.01 17.99
CA PRO A 309 5.08 -1.82 19.37
C PRO A 309 6.22 -2.79 19.77
N ASP A 310 7.12 -3.16 18.84
CA ASP A 310 8.17 -4.16 19.09
C ASP A 310 8.97 -3.86 20.37
N GLY A 311 8.99 -4.82 21.27
CA GLY A 311 9.71 -4.74 22.54
C GLY A 311 9.09 -3.83 23.61
N VAL A 312 7.95 -3.20 23.36
CA VAL A 312 7.23 -2.33 24.33
C VAL A 312 5.75 -2.71 24.43
N LEU A 313 5.09 -2.22 25.48
CA LEU A 313 3.64 -2.40 25.62
C LEU A 313 2.89 -1.63 24.51
N GLY A 314 1.74 -2.16 24.12
CA GLY A 314 0.90 -1.49 23.11
C GLY A 314 0.37 -0.14 23.61
N ALA A 315 0.48 0.90 22.79
CA ALA A 315 0.03 2.25 23.12
C ALA A 315 -1.46 2.30 23.46
N ILE A 316 -1.79 2.90 24.57
CA ILE A 316 -3.15 3.32 24.91
C ILE A 316 -3.31 4.83 24.66
N SER A 317 -4.55 5.28 24.42
CA SER A 317 -4.80 6.68 24.06
C SER A 317 -4.31 7.68 25.10
N SER A 318 -4.53 7.37 26.40
CA SER A 318 -4.12 8.25 27.51
C SER A 318 -2.60 8.41 27.65
N GLU A 319 -1.81 7.44 27.21
CA GLU A 319 -0.35 7.54 27.17
C GLU A 319 0.12 8.24 25.89
N ALA A 320 -0.38 7.80 24.74
CA ALA A 320 0.03 8.34 23.46
C ALA A 320 -0.16 9.85 23.32
N VAL A 321 -1.18 10.42 23.98
CA VAL A 321 -1.44 11.87 23.92
C VAL A 321 -0.56 12.70 24.86
N THR A 322 0.16 12.08 25.81
CA THR A 322 1.03 12.79 26.76
C THR A 322 2.39 13.17 26.18
N ASP A 323 2.80 12.48 25.15
CA ASP A 323 4.05 12.76 24.43
C ASP A 323 3.91 12.39 22.96
N PHE A 324 4.12 13.34 22.06
CA PHE A 324 4.06 13.09 20.62
C PHE A 324 5.00 11.97 20.15
N CYS A 325 6.12 11.76 20.83
CA CYS A 325 7.10 10.71 20.58
C CYS A 325 7.10 9.62 21.67
N HIS A 326 5.95 9.38 22.32
CA HIS A 326 5.87 8.34 23.34
C HIS A 326 6.43 7.01 22.83
N GLU A 327 7.24 6.33 23.65
CA GLU A 327 7.96 5.11 23.26
C GLU A 327 7.07 3.99 22.74
N THR A 328 5.81 3.94 23.21
CA THR A 328 4.81 2.97 22.73
C THR A 328 4.23 3.32 21.37
N VAL A 329 4.48 4.55 20.85
CA VAL A 329 4.02 5.00 19.53
C VAL A 329 5.12 4.78 18.51
N ASN A 330 5.39 3.52 18.18
CA ASN A 330 6.32 3.15 17.14
C ASN A 330 5.59 2.82 15.84
N ILE A 331 6.07 3.35 14.71
CA ILE A 331 5.48 3.18 13.38
C ILE A 331 6.56 2.68 12.43
N SER A 332 6.35 1.50 11.90
CA SER A 332 7.15 0.88 10.85
C SER A 332 6.50 1.08 9.46
N SER A 333 7.23 0.79 8.41
CA SER A 333 6.78 0.87 7.02
C SER A 333 7.54 -0.14 6.13
N ASN A 334 7.27 -0.11 4.82
CA ASN A 334 7.99 -0.92 3.83
C ASN A 334 7.78 -2.43 3.93
N PHE A 335 6.63 -2.88 4.46
CA PHE A 335 6.25 -4.27 4.38
C PHE A 335 5.43 -4.54 3.11
N LEU A 336 4.18 -4.07 3.01
CA LEU A 336 3.37 -4.24 1.82
C LEU A 336 3.12 -2.90 1.13
N GLY A 337 3.27 -2.87 -0.19
CA GLY A 337 2.98 -1.69 -1.02
C GLY A 337 1.60 -1.78 -1.66
N LEU A 338 0.55 -2.02 -0.86
CA LEU A 338 -0.82 -2.15 -1.33
C LEU A 338 -1.34 -0.77 -1.75
N SER A 339 -1.47 -0.53 -3.05
CA SER A 339 -1.82 0.81 -3.60
C SER A 339 -3.11 1.39 -3.06
N LEU A 340 -4.09 0.56 -2.69
CA LEU A 340 -5.34 0.98 -2.05
C LEU A 340 -5.14 1.54 -0.64
N LEU A 341 -4.01 1.27 0.01
CA LEU A 341 -3.68 1.74 1.36
C LEU A 341 -2.52 2.75 1.40
N ASN A 342 -2.18 3.37 0.28
CA ASN A 342 -1.17 4.41 0.23
C ASN A 342 -1.50 5.58 1.18
N GLY A 343 -0.53 6.01 1.99
CA GLY A 343 -0.68 7.04 3.00
C GLY A 343 -1.54 6.63 4.20
N ILE A 344 -1.79 5.33 4.39
CA ILE A 344 -2.70 4.83 5.43
C ILE A 344 -1.96 3.98 6.44
N ILE A 345 -2.24 4.26 7.73
CA ILE A 345 -2.03 3.34 8.84
C ILE A 345 -3.38 2.75 9.27
N THR A 346 -3.44 1.45 9.49
CA THR A 346 -4.65 0.79 9.99
C THR A 346 -4.60 0.64 11.51
N ASP A 347 -5.77 0.70 12.18
CA ASP A 347 -5.92 0.40 13.60
C ASP A 347 -7.10 -0.55 13.83
N THR A 348 -7.06 -1.33 14.91
CA THR A 348 -7.99 -2.42 15.17
C THR A 348 -8.53 -2.36 16.60
N HIS A 349 -9.51 -3.22 16.97
CA HIS A 349 -10.14 -3.20 18.29
C HIS A 349 -10.51 -1.78 18.75
N PHE A 350 -10.89 -0.95 17.80
CA PHE A 350 -10.73 0.51 17.89
C PHE A 350 -11.53 1.13 19.03
N LYS A 351 -12.85 1.01 18.98
CA LYS A 351 -13.74 1.57 19.97
C LYS A 351 -13.65 0.81 21.30
N GLN A 352 -13.54 -0.52 21.24
CA GLN A 352 -13.55 -1.39 22.42
C GLN A 352 -12.33 -1.19 23.32
N ARG A 353 -11.22 -0.72 22.75
CA ARG A 353 -9.98 -0.45 23.51
C ARG A 353 -9.62 1.03 23.57
N ASP A 354 -10.59 1.93 23.33
CA ASP A 354 -10.39 3.39 23.32
C ASP A 354 -9.11 3.83 22.57
N ARG A 355 -9.05 3.53 21.29
CA ARG A 355 -7.84 3.79 20.48
C ARG A 355 -7.89 5.10 19.69
N MET A 356 -8.92 5.95 19.86
CA MET A 356 -9.08 7.20 19.13
C MET A 356 -7.92 8.17 19.36
N GLY A 357 -7.44 8.32 20.60
CA GLY A 357 -6.33 9.23 20.93
C GLY A 357 -5.02 8.80 20.27
N ARG A 358 -4.66 7.50 20.40
CA ARG A 358 -3.43 7.00 19.75
C ARG A 358 -3.50 7.13 18.24
N SER A 359 -4.65 6.88 17.63
CA SER A 359 -4.83 7.01 16.18
C SER A 359 -4.77 8.45 15.69
N ALA A 360 -5.23 9.43 16.51
CA ALA A 360 -5.01 10.83 16.19
C ALA A 360 -3.52 11.20 16.25
N VAL A 361 -2.76 10.61 17.19
CA VAL A 361 -1.29 10.76 17.23
C VAL A 361 -0.65 10.10 16.01
N PHE A 362 -1.08 8.90 15.62
CA PHE A 362 -0.59 8.26 14.39
C PHE A 362 -0.82 9.15 13.17
N GLN A 363 -2.03 9.70 13.02
CA GLN A 363 -2.35 10.60 11.92
C GLN A 363 -1.42 11.82 11.89
N ALA A 364 -1.17 12.43 13.04
CA ALA A 364 -0.26 13.58 13.13
C ALA A 364 1.22 13.20 12.85
N ARG A 365 1.63 11.99 13.21
CA ARG A 365 2.98 11.45 12.88
C ARG A 365 3.17 11.23 11.38
N LEU A 366 2.10 10.88 10.69
CA LEU A 366 2.10 10.74 9.23
C LEU A 366 1.99 12.08 8.49
N GLY A 367 1.66 13.17 9.20
CA GLY A 367 1.48 14.50 8.62
C GLY A 367 0.10 14.71 7.97
N SER A 368 -0.06 15.83 7.27
CA SER A 368 -1.37 16.27 6.77
C SER A 368 -1.97 15.37 5.67
N SER A 369 -1.15 14.65 4.93
CA SER A 369 -1.58 13.70 3.89
C SER A 369 -1.89 12.31 4.44
N GLY A 370 -1.34 11.96 5.61
CA GLY A 370 -1.55 10.67 6.25
C GLY A 370 -2.98 10.46 6.73
N ARG A 371 -3.44 9.22 6.69
CA ARG A 371 -4.80 8.82 7.08
C ARG A 371 -4.76 7.62 8.01
N VAL A 372 -5.74 7.52 8.88
CA VAL A 372 -5.98 6.32 9.70
C VAL A 372 -7.28 5.69 9.25
N VAL A 373 -7.25 4.38 9.03
CA VAL A 373 -8.45 3.55 8.85
C VAL A 373 -8.52 2.60 10.06
N ALA A 374 -9.50 2.83 10.92
CA ALA A 374 -9.61 2.15 12.20
C ALA A 374 -10.88 1.31 12.26
N VAL A 375 -10.72 0.01 12.52
CA VAL A 375 -11.81 -0.97 12.48
C VAL A 375 -12.11 -1.44 13.91
N SER A 376 -13.38 -1.34 14.32
CA SER A 376 -13.87 -1.85 15.61
C SER A 376 -13.98 -3.39 15.61
N GLU A 377 -14.05 -4.01 16.80
CA GLU A 377 -14.24 -5.46 16.91
C GLU A 377 -15.52 -5.92 16.19
N ALA A 378 -15.54 -7.18 15.73
CA ALA A 378 -16.66 -7.80 14.99
C ALA A 378 -17.14 -6.95 13.79
N THR A 379 -16.19 -6.28 13.13
CA THR A 379 -16.46 -5.37 12.01
C THR A 379 -15.37 -5.53 10.96
N SER A 380 -15.71 -5.32 9.69
CA SER A 380 -14.79 -5.36 8.58
C SER A 380 -15.01 -4.19 7.62
N LEU A 381 -13.99 -3.86 6.87
CA LEU A 381 -14.03 -2.98 5.70
C LEU A 381 -13.51 -3.79 4.51
N PHE A 382 -14.38 -4.10 3.55
CA PHE A 382 -13.99 -4.71 2.29
C PHE A 382 -13.80 -3.64 1.23
N ILE A 383 -12.63 -3.61 0.61
CA ILE A 383 -12.20 -2.55 -0.32
C ILE A 383 -11.98 -3.16 -1.69
N THR A 384 -12.68 -2.64 -2.70
CA THR A 384 -12.54 -3.03 -4.11
C THR A 384 -11.48 -2.19 -4.83
N ALA A 385 -11.04 -2.64 -6.00
CA ALA A 385 -9.95 -2.02 -6.77
C ALA A 385 -10.18 -0.53 -7.12
N ASP A 386 -11.42 -0.08 -7.18
CA ASP A 386 -11.79 1.33 -7.36
C ASP A 386 -11.67 2.17 -6.07
N GLY A 387 -11.18 1.58 -4.99
CA GLY A 387 -11.00 2.20 -3.68
C GLY A 387 -12.25 2.27 -2.83
N ASN A 388 -13.39 1.73 -3.28
CA ASN A 388 -14.62 1.77 -2.49
C ASN A 388 -14.61 0.72 -1.38
N GLY A 389 -14.54 1.19 -0.13
CA GLY A 389 -14.61 0.36 1.07
C GLY A 389 -16.02 0.30 1.63
N VAL A 390 -16.57 -0.89 1.82
CA VAL A 390 -17.91 -1.13 2.41
C VAL A 390 -17.77 -1.79 3.77
N VAL A 391 -18.52 -1.31 4.75
CA VAL A 391 -18.50 -1.83 6.13
C VAL A 391 -19.48 -2.98 6.25
N ASP A 392 -19.01 -4.12 6.79
CA ASP A 392 -19.86 -5.24 7.22
C ASP A 392 -19.59 -5.55 8.71
N GLY A 393 -20.53 -6.18 9.40
CA GLY A 393 -20.38 -6.59 10.81
C GLY A 393 -21.30 -5.83 11.77
N SER A 394 -20.87 -5.69 13.03
CA SER A 394 -21.74 -5.25 14.12
C SER A 394 -21.45 -3.84 14.65
N HIS A 395 -20.27 -3.30 14.36
CA HIS A 395 -19.80 -2.01 14.87
C HIS A 395 -19.36 -1.08 13.73
N GLU A 396 -18.47 -0.17 14.02
CA GLU A 396 -18.13 0.93 13.14
C GLU A 396 -16.70 0.86 12.61
N VAL A 397 -16.48 1.42 11.43
CA VAL A 397 -15.17 1.80 10.91
C VAL A 397 -15.01 3.31 11.03
N TYR A 398 -13.83 3.75 11.41
CA TYR A 398 -13.50 5.17 11.51
C TYR A 398 -12.40 5.53 10.52
N VAL A 399 -12.53 6.72 9.90
CA VAL A 399 -11.46 7.30 9.11
C VAL A 399 -11.07 8.64 9.73
N LEU A 400 -9.78 8.78 10.04
CA LEU A 400 -9.20 10.04 10.52
C LEU A 400 -8.31 10.62 9.41
N ARG A 401 -8.51 11.90 9.11
CA ARG A 401 -7.66 12.65 8.19
C ARG A 401 -7.65 14.14 8.48
N ALA A 402 -6.62 14.80 8.03
CA ALA A 402 -6.54 16.26 8.08
C ALA A 402 -7.27 16.91 6.89
N ASP A 403 -7.54 18.19 7.04
CA ASP A 403 -7.90 19.13 5.98
C ASP A 403 -7.31 20.52 6.27
N SER A 404 -7.67 21.53 5.47
CA SER A 404 -7.16 22.91 5.61
C SER A 404 -7.48 23.58 6.95
N GLN A 405 -8.44 23.05 7.74
CA GLN A 405 -8.80 23.59 9.06
C GLN A 405 -8.12 22.81 10.21
N THR A 406 -7.49 21.70 9.92
CA THR A 406 -6.76 20.91 10.93
C THR A 406 -5.50 21.65 11.35
N GLN A 407 -5.28 21.73 12.66
CA GLN A 407 -4.13 22.41 13.23
C GLN A 407 -3.35 21.46 14.15
N TYR A 408 -2.10 21.24 13.85
CA TYR A 408 -1.14 20.54 14.70
C TYR A 408 -0.45 21.57 15.62
N GLN A 409 -1.16 21.99 16.66
CA GLN A 409 -0.73 23.07 17.54
C GLN A 409 0.49 22.69 18.38
N GLN A 410 0.55 21.44 18.84
CA GLN A 410 1.68 20.91 19.62
C GLN A 410 1.91 19.44 19.23
N THR A 411 2.96 19.22 18.46
CA THR A 411 3.36 17.88 17.92
C THR A 411 4.88 17.78 17.96
N SER A 412 5.45 17.99 19.17
CA SER A 412 6.89 17.89 19.42
C SER A 412 7.17 16.83 20.47
N CYS A 413 8.29 16.11 20.33
CA CYS A 413 8.72 15.10 21.29
C CYS A 413 8.89 15.70 22.70
N GLY A 414 8.51 14.94 23.73
CA GLY A 414 8.55 15.35 25.12
C GLY A 414 7.45 16.34 25.50
N GLN A 415 6.45 16.52 24.63
CA GLN A 415 5.34 17.45 24.89
C GLN A 415 3.98 16.75 24.66
N PRO A 416 2.96 17.09 25.47
CA PRO A 416 1.60 16.64 25.24
C PRO A 416 1.08 17.06 23.87
N VAL A 417 0.32 16.18 23.23
CA VAL A 417 -0.18 16.40 21.87
C VAL A 417 -1.40 17.32 21.87
N ILE A 418 -1.37 18.36 21.03
CA ILE A 418 -2.53 19.24 20.81
C ILE A 418 -2.82 19.28 19.29
N ILE A 419 -3.95 18.69 18.92
CA ILE A 419 -4.46 18.66 17.55
C ILE A 419 -5.88 19.24 17.57
N ASN A 420 -6.16 20.20 16.69
CA ASN A 420 -7.49 20.79 16.55
C ASN A 420 -8.10 20.47 15.20
N ASN A 421 -9.41 20.22 15.20
CA ASN A 421 -10.25 20.11 14.01
C ASN A 421 -9.86 18.95 13.05
N LEU A 422 -9.35 17.85 13.56
CA LEU A 422 -9.13 16.64 12.76
C LEU A 422 -10.49 16.12 12.25
N LEU A 423 -10.60 15.75 10.99
CA LEU A 423 -11.81 15.13 10.46
C LEU A 423 -11.90 13.68 10.94
N ARG A 424 -13.01 13.32 11.58
CA ARG A 424 -13.36 11.96 11.97
C ARG A 424 -14.66 11.53 11.30
N TYR A 425 -14.57 10.56 10.40
CA TYR A 425 -15.72 9.88 9.80
C TYR A 425 -16.05 8.66 10.64
N LYS A 426 -17.34 8.34 10.80
CA LYS A 426 -17.86 7.16 11.46
C LYS A 426 -18.78 6.43 10.50
N LEU A 427 -18.35 5.28 10.04
CA LEU A 427 -19.04 4.47 9.05
C LEU A 427 -19.74 3.31 9.77
N LEU A 428 -21.03 3.19 9.60
CA LEU A 428 -21.87 2.09 10.11
C LEU A 428 -21.93 0.95 9.08
N PRO A 429 -22.32 -0.27 9.48
CA PRO A 429 -22.57 -1.37 8.54
C PRO A 429 -23.43 -0.94 7.34
N GLY A 430 -23.02 -1.32 6.14
CA GLY A 430 -23.65 -0.93 4.87
C GLY A 430 -23.22 0.43 4.33
N GLN A 431 -22.54 1.26 5.11
CA GLN A 431 -21.99 2.51 4.61
C GLN A 431 -20.62 2.31 3.95
N SER A 432 -20.24 3.27 3.10
CA SER A 432 -19.00 3.18 2.32
C SER A 432 -18.15 4.45 2.41
N TYR A 433 -16.86 4.27 2.16
CA TYR A 433 -15.88 5.33 2.02
C TYR A 433 -14.90 4.96 0.90
N ASN A 434 -14.68 5.84 -0.04
CA ASN A 434 -13.68 5.61 -1.08
C ASN A 434 -12.32 6.11 -0.62
N LEU A 435 -11.36 5.19 -0.49
CA LEU A 435 -10.01 5.49 0.02
C LEU A 435 -9.12 6.22 -0.99
N LEU A 436 -9.40 6.13 -2.30
CA LEU A 436 -8.58 6.80 -3.32
C LEU A 436 -8.90 8.29 -3.43
N ASN A 437 -10.18 8.68 -3.32
CA ASN A 437 -10.63 10.05 -3.49
C ASN A 437 -11.28 10.68 -2.25
N ASN A 438 -11.33 9.96 -1.13
CA ASN A 438 -11.95 10.37 0.13
C ASN A 438 -13.45 10.69 0.05
N SER A 439 -14.18 10.16 -0.93
CA SER A 439 -15.61 10.40 -1.07
C SER A 439 -16.45 9.45 -0.20
N THR A 440 -17.50 9.99 0.40
CA THR A 440 -18.51 9.27 1.18
C THR A 440 -19.76 10.12 1.34
N ALA A 441 -20.91 9.48 1.57
CA ALA A 441 -22.14 10.16 1.96
C ALA A 441 -22.19 10.50 3.47
N VAL A 442 -21.21 10.03 4.25
CA VAL A 442 -21.17 10.26 5.70
C VAL A 442 -20.50 11.60 6.01
N SER A 443 -21.17 12.44 6.80
CA SER A 443 -20.61 13.69 7.27
C SER A 443 -19.63 13.45 8.42
N PRO A 444 -18.43 14.06 8.41
CA PRO A 444 -17.49 13.97 9.51
C PRO A 444 -17.88 14.88 10.67
N ILE A 445 -17.31 14.60 11.84
CA ILE A 445 -17.19 15.59 12.91
C ILE A 445 -15.78 16.14 12.98
N ARG A 446 -15.63 17.29 13.63
CA ARG A 446 -14.33 17.86 14.02
C ARG A 446 -13.94 17.29 15.38
N LEU A 447 -12.83 16.56 15.42
CA LEU A 447 -12.24 16.02 16.63
C LEU A 447 -11.02 16.85 17.00
N SER A 448 -10.93 17.26 18.27
CA SER A 448 -9.72 17.88 18.83
C SER A 448 -9.19 17.03 19.98
N ILE A 449 -7.86 16.99 20.11
CA ILE A 449 -7.13 16.30 21.15
C ILE A 449 -6.29 17.34 21.92
N ASN A 450 -6.35 17.31 23.26
CA ASN A 450 -5.47 18.11 24.10
C ASN A 450 -4.91 17.26 25.24
N GLY A 451 -3.70 16.75 25.05
CA GLY A 451 -3.01 15.86 26.00
C GLY A 451 -2.64 16.49 27.34
N ASN A 452 -2.82 17.82 27.51
CA ASN A 452 -2.67 18.47 28.83
C ASN A 452 -3.86 18.20 29.76
N ASN A 453 -4.96 17.69 29.26
CA ASN A 453 -6.19 17.48 29.98
C ASN A 453 -6.42 16.00 30.28
N SER A 454 -6.94 15.66 31.47
CA SER A 454 -7.36 14.27 31.74
C SER A 454 -8.51 13.81 30.85
N ASN A 455 -9.40 14.72 30.48
CA ASN A 455 -10.39 14.51 29.41
C ASN A 455 -9.88 15.21 28.12
N PHE A 456 -9.07 14.51 27.37
CA PHE A 456 -8.33 15.07 26.24
C PHE A 456 -9.15 15.11 24.93
N TYR A 457 -10.36 14.56 24.89
CA TYR A 457 -11.22 14.60 23.70
C TYR A 457 -12.16 15.81 23.67
N ASN A 458 -12.32 16.40 22.48
CA ASN A 458 -13.37 17.34 22.18
C ASN A 458 -13.96 17.05 20.77
N PRO A 459 -15.21 16.54 20.63
CA PRO A 459 -16.18 16.31 21.71
C PRO A 459 -15.72 15.20 22.68
N THR A 460 -16.26 15.24 23.90
CA THR A 460 -15.92 14.27 24.99
C THR A 460 -16.24 12.82 24.65
N ILE A 461 -17.17 12.60 23.74
CA ILE A 461 -17.49 11.28 23.19
C ILE A 461 -16.97 11.25 21.73
N PRO A 462 -15.76 10.74 21.51
CA PRO A 462 -15.12 10.82 20.18
C PRO A 462 -15.61 9.72 19.21
N TYR A 463 -16.37 8.72 19.68
CA TYR A 463 -16.86 7.56 18.91
C TYR A 463 -18.25 7.72 18.34
#